data_c39c1d077bb3e19813d0fadb8a843742
#
_entry.id   c39c1d077bb3e19813d0fadb8a843742
#
_cell.length_a   1.000
_cell.length_b   1.000
_cell.length_c   1.000
_cell.angle_alpha   90.00
_cell.angle_beta   90.00
_cell.angle_gamma   90.00
#
_symmetry.space_group_name_H-M   'P 1'
#
loop_
_entity.id
_entity.type
_entity.pdbx_description
1 polymer ?
#
loop_
_entity_poly.entity_id
_entity_poly.type
_entity_poly.pdbx_seq_one_letter_code
_entity_poly.pdbx_strand_id
1 'polypeptide(L)'
;MKYQSIYDVLRNMFPDKERDFVINIDTKNLVLIKELKEVENSQKLEETAQAIVDTVNAETMLTVCVGLSTVAYNIDQINNAYKEAQIALEVGKVFDEEKYILNYDNLGIGRLIYQLPIKLCELFLQEVFKKGDISTLDDETILTINKFFENDLNVSETSRQLFVHRNTLVY
;
A
#
# COMPACT_ATOMS: atom_id res chain seq x y z
N MET A 1 12.09 10.48 20.62
CA MET A 1 10.91 11.24 21.07
C MET A 1 9.66 11.04 20.19
N LYS A 2 9.69 11.19 18.85
CA LYS A 2 8.47 11.06 18.01
C LYS A 2 7.82 9.67 18.02
N TYR A 3 8.60 8.62 18.07
CA TYR A 3 8.10 7.23 18.10
C TYR A 3 7.42 6.84 19.40
N GLN A 4 7.94 7.33 20.52
CA GLN A 4 7.34 7.05 21.81
C GLN A 4 5.90 7.58 21.85
N SER A 5 5.63 8.75 21.25
CA SER A 5 4.29 9.33 21.22
C SER A 5 3.30 8.48 20.40
N ILE A 6 3.73 7.92 19.23
CA ILE A 6 2.85 7.04 18.44
C ILE A 6 2.55 5.73 19.18
N TYR A 7 3.57 5.15 19.81
CA TYR A 7 3.39 3.96 20.64
C TYR A 7 2.38 4.21 21.77
N ASP A 8 2.51 5.32 22.48
CA ASP A 8 1.63 5.68 23.58
C ASP A 8 0.18 5.91 23.09
N VAL A 9 0.00 6.56 21.93
CA VAL A 9 -1.32 6.73 21.29
C VAL A 9 -1.95 5.36 21.00
N LEU A 10 -1.21 4.47 20.34
CA LEU A 10 -1.72 3.13 20.03
C LEU A 10 -2.07 2.34 21.30
N ARG A 11 -1.24 2.42 22.34
CA ARG A 11 -1.52 1.76 23.62
C ARG A 11 -2.77 2.31 24.32
N ASN A 12 -3.05 3.60 24.17
CA ASN A 12 -4.27 4.22 24.69
C ASN A 12 -5.50 3.80 23.87
N MET A 13 -5.38 3.69 22.55
CA MET A 13 -6.47 3.21 21.68
C MET A 13 -6.80 1.73 21.92
N PHE A 14 -5.78 0.92 22.25
CA PHE A 14 -5.88 -0.53 22.45
C PHE A 14 -5.38 -0.90 23.84
N PRO A 15 -6.18 -0.62 24.89
CA PRO A 15 -5.74 -0.79 26.31
C PRO A 15 -5.74 -2.24 26.78
N ASP A 16 -6.47 -3.14 26.09
CA ASP A 16 -6.59 -4.55 26.49
C ASP A 16 -5.31 -5.33 26.14
N LYS A 17 -4.43 -5.48 27.14
CA LYS A 17 -3.13 -6.13 27.00
C LYS A 17 -3.20 -7.64 26.86
N GLU A 18 -4.35 -8.25 27.08
CA GLU A 18 -4.54 -9.69 26.90
C GLU A 18 -4.98 -10.04 25.48
N ARG A 19 -5.52 -9.05 24.74
CA ARG A 19 -6.09 -9.22 23.41
C ARG A 19 -5.39 -8.44 22.32
N ASP A 20 -4.86 -7.25 22.66
CA ASP A 20 -4.25 -6.34 21.71
C ASP A 20 -2.78 -6.08 22.07
N PHE A 21 -1.88 -6.40 21.16
CA PHE A 21 -0.44 -6.28 21.39
C PHE A 21 0.16 -5.22 20.48
N VAL A 22 0.63 -4.13 21.06
CA VAL A 22 1.43 -3.12 20.35
C VAL A 22 2.90 -3.43 20.57
N ILE A 23 3.60 -3.73 19.49
CA ILE A 23 5.00 -4.19 19.50
C ILE A 23 5.84 -3.19 18.72
N ASN A 24 6.93 -2.75 19.33
CA ASN A 24 7.93 -1.93 18.66
C ASN A 24 8.94 -2.87 17.99
N ILE A 25 9.01 -2.83 16.66
CA ILE A 25 9.96 -3.63 15.88
C ILE A 25 11.28 -2.87 15.70
N ASP A 26 11.18 -1.61 15.29
CA ASP A 26 12.34 -0.74 15.07
C ASP A 26 11.94 0.74 15.18
N THR A 27 12.86 1.64 14.79
CA THR A 27 12.62 3.09 14.85
C THR A 27 11.59 3.61 13.86
N LYS A 28 11.05 2.80 12.96
CA LYS A 28 10.10 3.21 11.92
C LYS A 28 8.82 2.37 11.91
N ASN A 29 8.85 1.20 12.53
CA ASN A 29 7.79 0.22 12.42
C ASN A 29 7.25 -0.20 13.77
N LEU A 30 5.95 -0.04 13.92
CA LEU A 30 5.15 -0.57 15.03
C LEU A 30 4.22 -1.64 14.47
N VAL A 31 3.98 -2.70 15.21
CA VAL A 31 3.04 -3.76 14.86
C VAL A 31 1.93 -3.78 15.90
N LEU A 32 0.70 -3.75 15.43
CA LEU A 32 -0.48 -4.04 16.23
C LEU A 32 -0.99 -5.44 15.87
N ILE A 33 -0.96 -6.34 16.84
CA ILE A 33 -1.68 -7.61 16.75
C ILE A 33 -2.98 -7.42 17.52
N LYS A 34 -4.09 -7.44 16.79
CA LYS A 34 -5.42 -7.19 17.34
C LYS A 34 -6.28 -8.45 17.29
N GLU A 35 -6.87 -8.82 18.41
CA GLU A 35 -7.90 -9.86 18.42
C GLU A 35 -9.16 -9.36 17.69
N LEU A 36 -9.66 -10.19 16.78
CA LEU A 36 -10.90 -9.93 16.05
C LEU A 36 -12.04 -10.77 16.63
N LYS A 37 -13.21 -10.17 16.77
CA LYS A 37 -14.43 -10.91 17.09
C LYS A 37 -14.97 -11.56 15.82
N GLU A 38 -15.62 -12.71 15.93
CA GLU A 38 -16.12 -13.53 14.81
C GLU A 38 -16.95 -12.77 13.74
N VAL A 39 -17.44 -11.59 14.05
CA VAL A 39 -18.32 -10.77 13.18
C VAL A 39 -17.55 -9.62 12.50
N GLU A 40 -16.24 -9.44 12.78
CA GLU A 40 -15.47 -8.34 12.22
C GLU A 40 -15.03 -8.69 10.79
N ASN A 41 -15.55 -7.94 9.81
CA ASN A 41 -15.22 -8.07 8.40
C ASN A 41 -14.08 -7.12 7.99
N SER A 42 -13.60 -7.26 6.74
CA SER A 42 -12.54 -6.40 6.17
C SER A 42 -12.84 -4.91 6.28
N GLN A 43 -14.10 -4.51 6.15
CA GLN A 43 -14.52 -3.10 6.27
C GLN A 43 -14.24 -2.55 7.66
N LYS A 44 -14.49 -3.32 8.72
CA LYS A 44 -14.24 -2.89 10.09
C LYS A 44 -12.74 -2.81 10.41
N LEU A 45 -11.92 -3.63 9.76
CA LEU A 45 -10.46 -3.51 9.86
C LEU A 45 -9.96 -2.21 9.22
N GLU A 46 -10.49 -1.84 8.07
CA GLU A 46 -10.18 -0.58 7.42
C GLU A 46 -10.66 0.63 8.22
N GLU A 47 -11.85 0.57 8.82
CA GLU A 47 -12.34 1.61 9.76
C GLU A 47 -11.43 1.75 10.99
N THR A 48 -10.95 0.64 11.54
CA THR A 48 -9.98 0.64 12.65
C THR A 48 -8.66 1.27 12.22
N ALA A 49 -8.15 0.91 11.04
CA ALA A 49 -6.93 1.49 10.48
C ALA A 49 -7.09 3.00 10.23
N GLN A 50 -8.25 3.44 9.74
CA GLN A 50 -8.54 4.86 9.56
C GLN A 50 -8.53 5.60 10.91
N ALA A 51 -9.17 5.04 11.93
CA ALA A 51 -9.16 5.61 13.27
C ALA A 51 -7.73 5.74 13.83
N ILE A 52 -6.84 4.78 13.53
CA ILE A 52 -5.42 4.86 13.93
C ILE A 52 -4.74 6.04 13.23
N VAL A 53 -4.88 6.14 11.90
CA VAL A 53 -4.26 7.23 11.11
C VAL A 53 -4.73 8.59 11.63
N ASP A 54 -6.04 8.76 11.80
CA ASP A 54 -6.65 10.03 12.22
C ASP A 54 -6.22 10.41 13.64
N THR A 55 -6.24 9.45 14.58
CA THR A 55 -5.87 9.72 15.98
C THR A 55 -4.39 10.05 16.11
N VAL A 56 -3.51 9.27 15.44
CA VAL A 56 -2.07 9.53 15.45
C VAL A 56 -1.77 10.92 14.84
N ASN A 57 -2.41 11.25 13.73
CA ASN A 57 -2.24 12.58 13.10
C ASN A 57 -2.71 13.70 14.04
N ALA A 58 -3.88 13.56 14.66
CA ALA A 58 -4.46 14.57 15.55
C ALA A 58 -3.60 14.80 16.82
N GLU A 59 -3.08 13.73 17.42
CA GLU A 59 -2.33 13.84 18.68
C GLU A 59 -0.84 14.15 18.48
N THR A 60 -0.26 13.75 17.35
CA THR A 60 1.20 13.84 17.13
C THR A 60 1.61 14.76 15.99
N MET A 61 0.68 15.17 15.15
CA MET A 61 0.93 15.88 13.87
C MET A 61 1.84 15.08 12.92
N LEU A 62 1.85 13.75 13.07
CA LEU A 62 2.59 12.85 12.20
C LEU A 62 1.63 12.05 11.33
N THR A 63 2.02 11.87 10.08
CA THR A 63 1.30 10.97 9.17
C THR A 63 1.93 9.59 9.23
N VAL A 64 1.08 8.57 9.37
CA VAL A 64 1.48 7.17 9.38
C VAL A 64 0.78 6.41 8.26
N CYS A 65 1.43 5.36 7.76
CA CYS A 65 0.79 4.40 6.87
C CYS A 65 0.52 3.11 7.62
N VAL A 66 -0.63 2.51 7.38
CA VAL A 66 -1.06 1.25 8.00
C VAL A 66 -1.16 0.17 6.95
N GLY A 67 -0.38 -0.90 7.11
CA GLY A 67 -0.49 -2.12 6.30
C GLY A 67 -1.36 -3.15 7.01
N LEU A 68 -2.38 -3.65 6.33
CA LEU A 68 -3.26 -4.70 6.82
C LEU A 68 -2.90 -6.04 6.19
N SER A 69 -2.75 -7.07 7.01
CA SER A 69 -2.60 -8.46 6.58
C SER A 69 -3.95 -9.15 6.42
N THR A 70 -3.92 -10.37 5.90
CA THR A 70 -5.02 -11.32 6.07
C THR A 70 -5.19 -11.72 7.54
N VAL A 71 -6.36 -12.29 7.88
CA VAL A 71 -6.65 -12.73 9.26
C VAL A 71 -5.84 -13.98 9.59
N ALA A 72 -5.11 -13.94 10.71
CA ALA A 72 -4.43 -15.10 11.28
C ALA A 72 -5.38 -15.82 12.27
N TYR A 73 -5.62 -17.11 12.03
CA TYR A 73 -6.52 -17.92 12.87
C TYR A 73 -5.80 -18.65 14.00
N ASN A 74 -4.46 -18.65 13.97
CA ASN A 74 -3.62 -19.26 14.99
C ASN A 74 -2.25 -18.56 15.07
N ILE A 75 -1.50 -18.85 16.13
CA ILE A 75 -0.21 -18.20 16.40
C ILE A 75 0.83 -18.46 15.30
N ASP A 76 0.80 -19.62 14.65
CA ASP A 76 1.78 -19.99 13.63
C ASP A 76 1.63 -19.12 12.37
N GLN A 77 0.46 -18.54 12.15
CA GLN A 77 0.17 -17.67 11.02
C GLN A 77 0.59 -16.22 11.24
N ILE A 78 0.88 -15.80 12.48
CA ILE A 78 1.22 -14.40 12.81
C ILE A 78 2.46 -13.93 12.04
N ASN A 79 3.49 -14.78 11.93
CA ASN A 79 4.68 -14.43 11.16
C ASN A 79 4.38 -14.18 9.67
N ASN A 80 3.46 -14.94 9.11
CA ASN A 80 3.02 -14.76 7.72
C ASN A 80 2.20 -13.49 7.57
N ALA A 81 1.25 -13.25 8.47
CA ALA A 81 0.46 -12.03 8.52
C ALA A 81 1.35 -10.77 8.64
N TYR A 82 2.40 -10.82 9.46
CA TYR A 82 3.35 -9.71 9.54
C TYR A 82 4.04 -9.43 8.20
N LYS A 83 4.50 -10.47 7.49
CA LYS A 83 5.09 -10.31 6.14
C LYS A 83 4.10 -9.75 5.13
N GLU A 84 2.85 -10.19 5.18
CA GLU A 84 1.78 -9.66 4.33
C GLU A 84 1.54 -8.17 4.57
N ALA A 85 1.49 -7.74 5.83
CA ALA A 85 1.36 -6.32 6.17
C ALA A 85 2.57 -5.49 5.70
N GLN A 86 3.79 -6.04 5.77
CA GLN A 86 4.98 -5.39 5.22
C GLN A 86 4.89 -5.27 3.69
N ILE A 87 4.52 -6.34 2.98
CA ILE A 87 4.31 -6.32 1.53
C ILE A 87 3.23 -5.30 1.17
N ALA A 88 2.15 -5.22 1.95
CA ALA A 88 1.12 -4.21 1.72
C ALA A 88 1.68 -2.79 1.78
N LEU A 89 2.53 -2.49 2.76
CA LEU A 89 3.18 -1.17 2.87
C LEU A 89 4.17 -0.89 1.74
N GLU A 90 4.95 -1.88 1.31
CA GLU A 90 5.97 -1.70 0.27
C GLU A 90 5.35 -1.58 -1.11
N VAL A 91 4.46 -2.51 -1.45
CA VAL A 91 3.82 -2.57 -2.77
C VAL A 91 2.75 -1.48 -2.91
N GLY A 92 1.93 -1.29 -1.88
CA GLY A 92 0.85 -0.32 -1.93
C GLY A 92 1.32 1.11 -2.20
N LYS A 93 2.46 1.50 -1.62
CA LYS A 93 3.07 2.82 -1.86
C LYS A 93 3.55 3.04 -3.30
N VAL A 94 3.88 1.97 -4.01
CA VAL A 94 4.32 2.06 -5.42
C VAL A 94 3.12 2.36 -6.33
N PHE A 95 1.94 1.83 -6.00
CA PHE A 95 0.76 1.97 -6.84
C PHE A 95 -0.15 3.14 -6.44
N ASP A 96 -0.07 3.58 -5.17
CA ASP A 96 -0.94 4.64 -4.67
C ASP A 96 -0.25 5.38 -3.51
N GLU A 97 0.56 6.38 -3.85
CA GLU A 97 1.33 7.17 -2.88
C GLU A 97 0.45 7.98 -1.92
N GLU A 98 -0.80 8.24 -2.29
CA GLU A 98 -1.72 9.04 -1.48
C GLU A 98 -2.47 8.22 -0.43
N LYS A 99 -2.48 6.88 -0.55
CA LYS A 99 -3.15 6.03 0.42
C LYS A 99 -2.32 5.81 1.68
N TYR A 100 -2.98 5.98 2.81
CA TYR A 100 -2.42 5.72 4.14
C TYR A 100 -2.81 4.35 4.71
N ILE A 101 -3.79 3.69 4.10
CA ILE A 101 -4.24 2.35 4.49
C ILE A 101 -4.08 1.42 3.30
N LEU A 102 -3.25 0.41 3.47
CA LEU A 102 -2.81 -0.49 2.42
C LEU A 102 -3.16 -1.92 2.86
N ASN A 103 -4.17 -2.49 2.21
CA ASN A 103 -4.66 -3.83 2.53
C ASN A 103 -4.02 -4.86 1.58
N TYR A 104 -3.40 -5.90 2.14
CA TYR A 104 -2.76 -6.98 1.39
C TYR A 104 -3.71 -7.65 0.40
N ASP A 105 -4.98 -7.85 0.78
CA ASP A 105 -5.98 -8.45 -0.10
C ASP A 105 -6.31 -7.59 -1.33
N ASN A 106 -6.12 -6.28 -1.24
CA ASN A 106 -6.43 -5.33 -2.30
C ASN A 106 -5.25 -5.05 -3.25
N LEU A 107 -4.07 -5.62 -3.00
CA LEU A 107 -2.89 -5.40 -3.86
C LEU A 107 -2.99 -6.03 -5.26
N GLY A 108 -3.91 -6.97 -5.46
CA GLY A 108 -4.13 -7.61 -6.75
C GLY A 108 -2.86 -8.22 -7.35
N ILE A 109 -2.56 -7.84 -8.59
CA ILE A 109 -1.37 -8.31 -9.32
C ILE A 109 -0.06 -7.80 -8.71
N GLY A 110 -0.09 -6.71 -7.95
CA GLY A 110 1.10 -6.16 -7.28
C GLY A 110 1.80 -7.19 -6.38
N ARG A 111 1.04 -8.08 -5.71
CA ARG A 111 1.60 -9.18 -4.91
C ARG A 111 2.44 -10.14 -5.74
N LEU A 112 2.04 -10.43 -6.96
CA LEU A 112 2.76 -11.34 -7.86
C LEU A 112 4.02 -10.67 -8.39
N ILE A 113 3.91 -9.42 -8.83
CA ILE A 113 5.05 -8.66 -9.36
C ILE A 113 6.13 -8.50 -8.28
N TYR A 114 5.75 -8.19 -7.05
CA TYR A 114 6.68 -8.04 -5.93
C TYR A 114 7.48 -9.32 -5.64
N GLN A 115 6.91 -10.50 -5.88
CA GLN A 115 7.57 -11.78 -5.66
C GLN A 115 8.48 -12.21 -6.82
N LEU A 116 8.47 -11.50 -7.95
CA LEU A 116 9.32 -11.85 -9.08
C LEU A 116 10.80 -11.53 -8.77
N PRO A 117 11.72 -12.41 -9.16
CA PRO A 117 13.15 -12.10 -9.09
C PRO A 117 13.47 -10.85 -9.94
N ILE A 118 14.25 -9.93 -9.38
CA ILE A 118 14.66 -8.68 -10.06
C ILE A 118 15.18 -8.94 -11.47
N LYS A 119 16.03 -9.97 -11.64
CA LYS A 119 16.56 -10.35 -12.96
C LYS A 119 15.47 -10.69 -13.98
N LEU A 120 14.35 -11.28 -13.54
CA LEU A 120 13.24 -11.58 -14.43
C LEU A 120 12.53 -10.30 -14.85
N CYS A 121 12.35 -9.36 -13.93
CA CYS A 121 11.78 -8.05 -14.22
C CYS A 121 12.67 -7.27 -15.20
N GLU A 122 14.00 -7.27 -15.01
CA GLU A 122 14.97 -6.63 -15.90
C GLU A 122 14.92 -7.24 -17.32
N LEU A 123 14.88 -8.56 -17.44
CA LEU A 123 14.76 -9.23 -18.72
C LEU A 123 13.46 -8.86 -19.42
N PHE A 124 12.34 -8.86 -18.72
CA PHE A 124 11.05 -8.47 -19.28
C PHE A 124 11.07 -7.02 -19.77
N LEU A 125 11.63 -6.10 -18.99
CA LEU A 125 11.76 -4.70 -19.40
C LEU A 125 12.63 -4.55 -20.65
N GLN A 126 13.74 -5.30 -20.76
CA GLN A 126 14.59 -5.30 -21.97
C GLN A 126 13.85 -5.85 -23.20
N GLU A 127 13.00 -6.85 -23.04
CA GLU A 127 12.18 -7.40 -24.12
C GLU A 127 11.11 -6.41 -24.60
N VAL A 128 10.48 -5.70 -23.67
CA VAL A 128 9.45 -4.70 -23.98
C VAL A 128 10.06 -3.44 -24.58
N PHE A 129 11.12 -2.92 -23.96
CA PHE A 129 11.81 -1.70 -24.39
C PHE A 129 13.02 -1.99 -25.28
N LYS A 130 12.80 -2.66 -26.40
CA LYS A 130 13.85 -3.13 -27.33
C LYS A 130 14.87 -2.06 -27.81
N LYS A 131 14.54 -0.76 -27.70
CA LYS A 131 15.37 0.36 -28.21
C LYS A 131 15.54 1.51 -27.19
N GLY A 132 15.13 1.33 -25.96
CA GLY A 132 15.21 2.36 -24.93
C GLY A 132 15.13 1.77 -23.54
N ASP A 133 15.37 2.60 -22.55
CA ASP A 133 15.17 2.29 -21.15
C ASP A 133 13.92 3.03 -20.69
N ILE A 134 13.16 2.45 -19.75
CA ILE A 134 12.01 3.12 -19.13
C ILE A 134 12.42 4.45 -18.48
N SER A 135 13.67 4.55 -18.03
CA SER A 135 14.26 5.79 -17.49
C SER A 135 14.41 6.91 -18.54
N THR A 136 14.27 6.61 -19.83
CA THR A 136 14.29 7.61 -20.90
C THR A 136 12.93 8.23 -21.20
N LEU A 137 11.85 7.69 -20.59
CA LEU A 137 10.52 8.27 -20.70
C LEU A 137 10.45 9.54 -19.84
N ASP A 138 9.94 10.61 -20.43
CA ASP A 138 9.65 11.82 -19.67
C ASP A 138 8.39 11.68 -18.77
N ASP A 139 8.27 12.56 -17.81
CA ASP A 139 7.16 12.54 -16.86
C ASP A 139 5.78 12.67 -17.53
N GLU A 140 5.70 13.39 -18.66
CA GLU A 140 4.46 13.55 -19.42
C GLU A 140 4.04 12.24 -20.08
N THR A 141 5.00 11.50 -20.63
CA THR A 141 4.77 10.16 -21.23
C THR A 141 4.32 9.18 -20.14
N ILE A 142 4.99 9.18 -18.97
CA ILE A 142 4.62 8.32 -17.84
C ILE A 142 3.20 8.65 -17.35
N LEU A 143 2.87 9.94 -17.17
CA LEU A 143 1.53 10.37 -16.81
C LEU A 143 0.49 9.92 -17.84
N THR A 144 0.81 10.03 -19.12
CA THR A 144 -0.08 9.61 -20.21
C THR A 144 -0.34 8.11 -20.17
N ILE A 145 0.70 7.30 -19.95
CA ILE A 145 0.58 5.85 -19.80
C ILE A 145 -0.31 5.49 -18.61
N ASN A 146 -0.07 6.10 -17.46
CA ASN A 146 -0.87 5.86 -16.25
C ASN A 146 -2.35 6.21 -16.49
N LYS A 147 -2.63 7.38 -17.06
CA LYS A 147 -4.00 7.80 -17.38
C LYS A 147 -4.67 6.90 -18.43
N PHE A 148 -3.91 6.33 -19.35
CA PHE A 148 -4.43 5.39 -20.33
C PHE A 148 -4.87 4.08 -19.68
N PHE A 149 -4.10 3.55 -18.73
CA PHE A 149 -4.47 2.38 -17.94
C PHE A 149 -5.64 2.67 -16.99
N GLU A 150 -5.66 3.81 -16.31
CA GLU A 150 -6.76 4.23 -15.43
C GLU A 150 -8.11 4.32 -16.18
N ASN A 151 -8.07 4.64 -17.46
CA ASN A 151 -9.24 4.73 -18.35
C ASN A 151 -9.50 3.45 -19.16
N ASP A 152 -9.11 2.29 -18.65
CA ASP A 152 -9.33 0.98 -19.31
C ASP A 152 -8.87 0.96 -20.78
N LEU A 153 -7.73 1.56 -21.08
CA LEU A 153 -7.15 1.68 -22.42
C LEU A 153 -8.03 2.47 -23.42
N ASN A 154 -8.88 3.35 -22.91
CA ASN A 154 -9.77 4.16 -23.73
C ASN A 154 -9.09 5.46 -24.18
N VAL A 155 -8.61 5.48 -25.43
CA VAL A 155 -7.91 6.64 -26.04
C VAL A 155 -8.74 7.92 -25.96
N SER A 156 -10.05 7.85 -26.21
CA SER A 156 -10.90 9.05 -26.25
C SER A 156 -11.10 9.65 -24.87
N GLU A 157 -11.29 8.84 -23.84
CA GLU A 157 -11.44 9.28 -22.47
C GLU A 157 -10.10 9.84 -21.93
N THR A 158 -9.00 9.14 -22.20
CA THR A 158 -7.66 9.59 -21.80
C THR A 158 -7.29 10.92 -22.44
N SER A 159 -7.57 11.09 -23.75
CA SER A 159 -7.27 12.35 -24.43
C SER A 159 -8.08 13.52 -23.87
N ARG A 160 -9.33 13.26 -23.47
CA ARG A 160 -10.19 14.27 -22.82
C ARG A 160 -9.65 14.69 -21.46
N GLN A 161 -9.23 13.72 -20.63
CA GLN A 161 -8.70 14.00 -19.30
C GLN A 161 -7.35 14.72 -19.34
N LEU A 162 -6.50 14.40 -20.31
CA LEU A 162 -5.20 15.03 -20.50
C LEU A 162 -5.26 16.34 -21.31
N PHE A 163 -6.46 16.72 -21.78
CA PHE A 163 -6.66 17.91 -22.64
C PHE A 163 -5.82 17.90 -23.91
N VAL A 164 -5.54 16.71 -24.47
CA VAL A 164 -4.80 16.53 -25.70
C VAL A 164 -5.68 15.98 -26.83
N HIS A 165 -5.28 16.21 -28.08
CA HIS A 165 -6.02 15.63 -29.20
C HIS A 165 -5.77 14.11 -29.27
N ARG A 166 -6.82 13.31 -29.56
CA ARG A 166 -6.72 11.85 -29.62
C ARG A 166 -5.58 11.32 -30.49
N ASN A 167 -5.27 12.02 -31.57
CA ASN A 167 -4.18 11.63 -32.46
C ASN A 167 -2.79 11.78 -31.80
N THR A 168 -2.63 12.70 -30.86
CA THR A 168 -1.39 12.87 -30.09
C THR A 168 -1.11 11.68 -29.18
N LEU A 169 -2.17 11.01 -28.70
CA LEU A 169 -2.06 9.82 -27.86
C LEU A 169 -1.69 8.55 -28.67
N VAL A 170 -1.95 8.51 -29.97
CA VAL A 170 -1.77 7.31 -30.82
C VAL A 170 -0.39 7.30 -31.46
N TYR A 171 0.31 8.43 -31.50
CA TYR A 171 1.67 8.56 -32.02
C TYR A 171 2.72 8.47 -30.92
#